data_5c6b7d51eacf8b59dd99ed3d1eaf0b95
#
_entry.id   5c6b7d51eacf8b59dd99ed3d1eaf0b95
#
_cell.length_a   1.000
_cell.length_b   1.000
_cell.length_c   1.000
_cell.angle_alpha   90.00
_cell.angle_beta   90.00
_cell.angle_gamma   90.00
#
_symmetry.space_group_name_H-M   'P 1'
#
loop_
_entity.id
_entity.type
_entity.pdbx_description
1 polymer ?
#
loop_
_entity_poly.entity_id
_entity_poly.type
_entity_poly.pdbx_seq_one_letter_code
_entity_poly.pdbx_strand_id
1 'polypeptide(L)'
;MSQPADTIAVIDGDEWAFKACSAAEGRAIIAKHIPSGREKEFNHRTEFRDFLKTQHGGKFTEDQFEIRDVQYPEPIENVLFTLKQMIAGVCAEVNATGYQILISGPDNFRLDIDLPKRYRTPPNKRAPNGTEKAGRYKESRGDSLRPVHLSDAKKYLIKKHGALTTYRCEADDALATRGYAGRIAELKGAAQWIIPCTQDKDAMGVESRLYNPNKPGLGIMDNRGFGQLVEMGKDIKGHGRMWLYFQILLGDSTDNYNPRDILEWATYQAGGTPKPFGEKKVYSVLKDCQDDRDAWKAMYDQYKLWYPEEVEYVSWTDEVMRKDAIDIMQMYVDCAHMQRWENDRINVRQTLEKMGVIECSK
;
A
#
# COMPACT_ATOMS: atom_id res chain seq x y z
N MET A 1 26.35 -13.48 -10.44
CA MET A 1 27.00 -12.50 -11.35
C MET A 1 27.52 -11.37 -10.47
N SER A 2 28.74 -10.86 -10.73
CA SER A 2 29.24 -9.67 -10.06
C SER A 2 28.43 -8.45 -10.48
N GLN A 3 28.25 -7.47 -9.56
CA GLN A 3 27.58 -6.22 -9.88
C GLN A 3 28.34 -5.48 -10.99
N PRO A 4 27.64 -4.93 -12.01
CA PRO A 4 28.30 -4.18 -13.07
C PRO A 4 28.82 -2.83 -12.53
N ALA A 5 29.75 -2.24 -13.28
CA ALA A 5 30.34 -0.92 -12.93
C ALA A 5 29.30 0.21 -13.01
N ASP A 6 28.24 0.06 -13.81
CA ASP A 6 27.16 1.04 -13.96
C ASP A 6 25.90 0.56 -13.25
N THR A 7 25.49 1.28 -12.23
CA THR A 7 24.32 0.96 -11.41
C THR A 7 23.56 2.25 -11.08
N ILE A 8 22.25 2.24 -11.35
CA ILE A 8 21.35 3.38 -11.04
C ILE A 8 20.42 2.99 -9.89
N ALA A 9 20.47 3.75 -8.80
CA ALA A 9 19.48 3.67 -7.74
C ALA A 9 18.22 4.44 -8.14
N VAL A 10 17.05 3.81 -8.13
CA VAL A 10 15.76 4.47 -8.35
C VAL A 10 15.04 4.57 -7.02
N ILE A 11 14.79 5.80 -6.56
CA ILE A 11 14.41 6.12 -5.19
C ILE A 11 12.97 6.59 -5.13
N ASP A 12 12.19 6.06 -4.19
CA ASP A 12 10.87 6.57 -3.84
C ASP A 12 11.01 7.91 -3.07
N GLY A 13 10.79 9.01 -3.78
CA GLY A 13 10.89 10.34 -3.20
C GLY A 13 9.75 10.67 -2.24
N ASP A 14 8.59 10.08 -2.39
CA ASP A 14 7.45 10.28 -1.48
C ASP A 14 7.71 9.66 -0.12
N GLU A 15 8.16 8.42 -0.11
CA GLU A 15 8.56 7.70 1.10
C GLU A 15 9.68 8.44 1.83
N TRP A 16 10.70 8.86 1.11
CA TRP A 16 11.87 9.47 1.71
C TRP A 16 11.61 10.88 2.23
N ALA A 17 10.84 11.69 1.48
CA ALA A 17 10.41 13.00 1.96
C ALA A 17 9.57 12.86 3.25
N PHE A 18 8.65 11.89 3.28
CA PHE A 18 7.83 11.64 4.47
C PHE A 18 8.68 11.21 5.67
N LYS A 19 9.63 10.29 5.49
CA LYS A 19 10.52 9.81 6.56
C LYS A 19 11.40 10.92 7.13
N ALA A 20 12.04 11.69 6.25
CA ALA A 20 12.93 12.78 6.69
C ALA A 20 12.16 13.86 7.46
N CYS A 21 10.96 14.20 6.98
CA CYS A 21 10.09 15.16 7.67
C CYS A 21 9.58 14.60 9.01
N SER A 22 9.15 13.34 9.05
CA SER A 22 8.68 12.72 10.30
C SER A 22 9.77 12.55 11.35
N ALA A 23 11.03 12.36 10.93
CA ALA A 23 12.17 12.27 11.83
C ALA A 23 12.53 13.63 12.46
N ALA A 24 12.20 14.73 11.77
CA ALA A 24 12.45 16.11 12.21
C ALA A 24 11.16 16.80 12.72
N GLU A 25 10.20 16.02 13.21
CA GLU A 25 8.92 16.56 13.71
C GLU A 25 8.48 15.84 14.97
N GLY A 26 8.45 16.57 16.09
CA GLY A 26 7.76 16.13 17.30
C GLY A 26 6.24 16.18 17.12
N ARG A 27 5.54 15.20 17.69
CA ARG A 27 4.07 15.14 17.69
C ARG A 27 3.54 14.91 19.07
N ALA A 28 2.46 15.60 19.41
CA ALA A 28 1.75 15.45 20.65
C ALA A 28 0.23 15.59 20.41
N ILE A 29 -0.56 15.33 21.45
CA ILE A 29 -1.96 15.71 21.51
C ILE A 29 -2.19 16.62 22.72
N ILE A 30 -3.08 17.58 22.58
CA ILE A 30 -3.61 18.36 23.70
C ILE A 30 -5.04 17.92 23.96
N ALA A 31 -5.29 17.39 25.17
CA ALA A 31 -6.61 17.03 25.65
C ALA A 31 -7.14 18.13 26.56
N LYS A 32 -8.23 18.80 26.14
CA LYS A 32 -8.94 19.83 26.89
C LYS A 32 -10.18 19.24 27.52
N HIS A 33 -10.24 19.22 28.84
CA HIS A 33 -11.43 18.79 29.57
C HIS A 33 -12.56 19.82 29.40
N ILE A 34 -13.62 19.44 28.68
CA ILE A 34 -14.72 20.35 28.29
C ILE A 34 -15.35 21.08 29.50
N PRO A 35 -15.73 20.38 30.61
CA PRO A 35 -16.39 21.06 31.76
C PRO A 35 -15.50 22.05 32.50
N SER A 36 -14.18 21.80 32.59
CA SER A 36 -13.28 22.66 33.39
C SER A 36 -12.38 23.56 32.57
N GLY A 37 -12.31 23.37 31.23
CA GLY A 37 -11.44 24.10 30.34
C GLY A 37 -9.93 23.79 30.52
N ARG A 38 -9.55 22.87 31.42
CA ARG A 38 -8.14 22.51 31.68
C ARG A 38 -7.58 21.72 30.52
N GLU A 39 -6.37 22.08 30.12
CA GLU A 39 -5.62 21.39 29.05
C GLU A 39 -4.43 20.62 29.62
N LYS A 40 -4.12 19.48 29.00
CA LYS A 40 -2.91 18.71 29.26
C LYS A 40 -2.40 18.11 27.95
N GLU A 41 -1.07 18.17 27.79
CA GLU A 41 -0.38 17.57 26.65
C GLU A 41 0.02 16.13 26.96
N PHE A 42 -0.05 15.27 25.92
CA PHE A 42 0.35 13.87 25.96
C PHE A 42 1.09 13.55 24.66
N ASN A 43 2.08 12.67 24.72
CA ASN A 43 2.85 12.27 23.53
C ASN A 43 2.00 11.56 22.48
N HIS A 44 0.97 10.81 22.90
CA HIS A 44 0.08 10.08 21.99
C HIS A 44 -1.25 9.71 22.68
N ARG A 45 -2.25 9.34 21.87
CA ARG A 45 -3.61 8.99 22.34
C ARG A 45 -3.62 7.80 23.32
N THR A 46 -2.67 6.87 23.22
CA THR A 46 -2.57 5.74 24.16
C THR A 46 -2.20 6.24 25.55
N GLU A 47 -1.23 7.12 25.69
CA GLU A 47 -0.85 7.73 26.97
C GLU A 47 -2.03 8.49 27.61
N PHE A 48 -2.80 9.24 26.81
CA PHE A 48 -4.02 9.88 27.29
C PHE A 48 -5.05 8.86 27.79
N ARG A 49 -5.31 7.78 27.06
CA ARG A 49 -6.25 6.73 27.50
C ARG A 49 -5.79 6.02 28.78
N ASP A 50 -4.50 5.79 28.91
CA ASP A 50 -3.93 5.20 30.13
C ASP A 50 -4.00 6.18 31.32
N PHE A 51 -3.81 7.47 31.06
CA PHE A 51 -4.08 8.53 32.06
C PHE A 51 -5.53 8.51 32.55
N LEU A 52 -6.53 8.40 31.66
CA LEU A 52 -7.93 8.32 32.05
C LEU A 52 -8.21 7.09 32.94
N LYS A 53 -7.60 5.94 32.65
CA LYS A 53 -7.77 4.69 33.42
C LYS A 53 -7.10 4.76 34.79
N THR A 54 -5.88 5.32 34.87
CA THR A 54 -5.02 5.20 36.05
C THR A 54 -5.16 6.34 37.03
N GLN A 55 -5.18 7.60 36.54
CA GLN A 55 -5.09 8.79 37.39
C GLN A 55 -6.42 9.17 38.06
N HIS A 56 -7.56 8.78 37.48
CA HIS A 56 -8.87 9.16 37.98
C HIS A 56 -9.81 7.97 38.22
N GLY A 57 -9.26 6.73 38.25
CA GLY A 57 -10.05 5.53 38.56
C GLY A 57 -11.27 5.36 37.64
N GLY A 58 -11.17 5.79 36.37
CA GLY A 58 -12.24 5.70 35.38
C GLY A 58 -13.37 6.74 35.58
N LYS A 59 -13.14 7.80 36.35
CA LYS A 59 -14.15 8.88 36.57
C LYS A 59 -14.39 9.73 35.32
N PHE A 60 -13.42 9.80 34.39
CA PHE A 60 -13.52 10.53 33.15
C PHE A 60 -13.54 9.60 31.96
N THR A 61 -14.34 9.96 30.95
CA THR A 61 -14.45 9.27 29.66
C THR A 61 -13.91 10.14 28.55
N GLU A 62 -13.49 9.54 27.43
CA GLU A 62 -12.82 10.24 26.31
C GLU A 62 -13.72 11.32 25.70
N ASP A 63 -15.05 11.12 25.70
CA ASP A 63 -16.06 12.07 25.19
C ASP A 63 -16.18 13.38 25.99
N GLN A 64 -15.61 13.43 27.21
CA GLN A 64 -15.52 14.63 28.01
C GLN A 64 -14.35 15.55 27.63
N PHE A 65 -13.55 15.14 26.66
CA PHE A 65 -12.37 15.87 26.22
C PHE A 65 -12.44 16.25 24.74
N GLU A 66 -12.06 17.48 24.45
CA GLU A 66 -11.70 17.92 23.11
C GLU A 66 -10.20 17.60 22.87
N ILE A 67 -9.91 16.80 21.83
CA ILE A 67 -8.54 16.37 21.54
C ILE A 67 -8.09 16.99 20.24
N ARG A 68 -6.97 17.71 20.27
CA ARG A 68 -6.32 18.27 19.09
C ARG A 68 -4.91 17.73 18.94
N ASP A 69 -4.54 17.38 17.73
CA ASP A 69 -3.18 16.99 17.39
C ASP A 69 -2.29 18.24 17.24
N VAL A 70 -1.04 18.16 17.70
CA VAL A 70 -0.06 19.26 17.65
C VAL A 70 1.24 18.74 17.02
N GLN A 71 1.85 19.58 16.18
CA GLN A 71 3.12 19.30 15.51
C GLN A 71 4.17 20.33 15.92
N TYR A 72 5.38 19.84 16.18
CA TYR A 72 6.54 20.63 16.56
C TYR A 72 7.67 20.37 15.52
N PRO A 73 7.59 21.02 14.33
CA PRO A 73 8.62 20.81 13.32
C PRO A 73 9.94 21.44 13.74
N GLU A 74 11.03 20.73 13.53
CA GLU A 74 12.36 21.28 13.54
C GLU A 74 12.59 22.20 12.34
N PRO A 75 13.69 23.00 12.30
CA PRO A 75 14.05 23.76 11.12
C PRO A 75 14.14 22.88 9.86
N ILE A 76 13.67 23.40 8.73
CA ILE A 76 13.65 22.67 7.45
C ILE A 76 15.03 22.17 7.03
N GLU A 77 16.09 22.86 7.43
CA GLU A 77 17.49 22.50 7.14
C GLU A 77 17.83 21.09 7.64
N ASN A 78 17.27 20.67 8.77
CA ASN A 78 17.46 19.31 9.33
C ASN A 78 16.83 18.25 8.42
N VAL A 79 15.63 18.53 7.89
CA VAL A 79 14.97 17.66 6.90
C VAL A 79 15.81 17.53 5.63
N LEU A 80 16.28 18.67 5.10
CA LEU A 80 17.08 18.69 3.87
C LEU A 80 18.44 18.01 4.04
N PHE A 81 19.07 18.16 5.21
CA PHE A 81 20.28 17.43 5.54
C PHE A 81 20.03 15.92 5.60
N THR A 82 18.98 15.50 6.29
CA THR A 82 18.58 14.09 6.41
C THR A 82 18.33 13.48 5.02
N LEU A 83 17.59 14.17 4.13
CA LEU A 83 17.38 13.70 2.77
C LEU A 83 18.68 13.48 2.00
N LYS A 84 19.64 14.42 2.10
CA LYS A 84 20.95 14.26 1.46
C LYS A 84 21.69 13.02 1.97
N GLN A 85 21.67 12.80 3.30
CA GLN A 85 22.32 11.63 3.91
C GLN A 85 21.66 10.32 3.46
N MET A 86 20.32 10.28 3.39
CA MET A 86 19.59 9.12 2.93
C MET A 86 19.94 8.78 1.47
N ILE A 87 19.96 9.78 0.57
CA ILE A 87 20.33 9.58 -0.85
C ILE A 87 21.76 9.07 -0.96
N ALA A 88 22.71 9.70 -0.29
CA ALA A 88 24.11 9.28 -0.31
C ALA A 88 24.29 7.87 0.28
N GLY A 89 23.59 7.57 1.38
CA GLY A 89 23.64 6.27 2.03
C GLY A 89 23.16 5.15 1.12
N VAL A 90 21.98 5.28 0.50
CA VAL A 90 21.47 4.22 -0.39
C VAL A 90 22.33 4.05 -1.63
N CYS A 91 22.86 5.15 -2.20
CA CYS A 91 23.78 5.05 -3.33
C CYS A 91 25.04 4.26 -2.96
N ALA A 92 25.58 4.48 -1.75
CA ALA A 92 26.72 3.72 -1.26
C ALA A 92 26.40 2.24 -1.03
N GLU A 93 25.25 1.94 -0.41
CA GLU A 93 24.81 0.57 -0.10
C GLU A 93 24.60 -0.28 -1.36
N VAL A 94 24.09 0.31 -2.45
CA VAL A 94 23.89 -0.39 -3.70
C VAL A 94 25.03 -0.16 -4.72
N ASN A 95 26.13 0.47 -4.32
CA ASN A 95 27.26 0.89 -5.18
C ASN A 95 26.76 1.58 -6.46
N ALA A 96 25.82 2.52 -6.33
CA ALA A 96 25.26 3.23 -7.47
C ALA A 96 26.21 4.28 -8.00
N THR A 97 26.36 4.35 -9.33
CA THR A 97 27.08 5.42 -10.05
C THR A 97 26.21 6.64 -10.32
N GLY A 98 24.89 6.47 -10.19
CA GLY A 98 23.89 7.51 -10.35
C GLY A 98 22.60 7.16 -9.65
N TYR A 99 21.69 8.12 -9.56
CA TYR A 99 20.37 7.90 -9.00
C TYR A 99 19.28 8.67 -9.74
N GLN A 100 18.06 8.19 -9.62
CA GLN A 100 16.83 8.85 -10.07
C GLN A 100 15.84 8.85 -8.92
N ILE A 101 15.18 9.97 -8.68
CA ILE A 101 14.14 10.08 -7.64
C ILE A 101 12.80 10.27 -8.34
N LEU A 102 11.77 9.52 -7.89
CA LEU A 102 10.41 9.58 -8.41
C LEU A 102 9.48 10.09 -7.31
N ILE A 103 8.53 10.96 -7.68
CA ILE A 103 7.53 11.54 -6.78
C ILE A 103 6.16 11.38 -7.44
N SER A 104 5.16 10.96 -6.68
CA SER A 104 3.78 10.85 -7.16
C SER A 104 3.23 12.23 -7.53
N GLY A 105 2.62 12.30 -8.71
CA GLY A 105 1.82 13.42 -9.13
C GLY A 105 0.47 13.49 -8.40
N PRO A 106 -0.37 14.48 -8.76
CA PRO A 106 -1.68 14.65 -8.13
C PRO A 106 -2.71 13.63 -8.59
N ASP A 107 -2.46 12.94 -9.70
CA ASP A 107 -3.38 12.06 -10.38
C ASP A 107 -2.89 10.61 -10.39
N ASN A 108 -3.80 9.67 -10.13
CA ASN A 108 -3.53 8.24 -10.09
C ASN A 108 -4.76 7.49 -10.62
N PHE A 109 -4.55 6.60 -11.58
CA PHE A 109 -5.63 5.82 -12.19
C PHE A 109 -6.45 4.98 -11.19
N ARG A 110 -5.84 4.55 -10.07
CA ARG A 110 -6.54 3.78 -9.04
C ARG A 110 -7.62 4.59 -8.34
N LEU A 111 -7.56 5.93 -8.43
CA LEU A 111 -8.60 6.81 -7.88
C LEU A 111 -9.91 6.76 -8.68
N ASP A 112 -9.87 6.21 -9.91
CA ASP A 112 -11.03 6.05 -10.78
C ASP A 112 -11.68 4.66 -10.66
N ILE A 113 -11.13 3.76 -9.83
CA ILE A 113 -11.70 2.42 -9.62
C ILE A 113 -12.96 2.54 -8.76
N ASP A 114 -14.07 1.96 -9.23
CA ASP A 114 -15.38 1.97 -8.55
C ASP A 114 -15.45 1.02 -7.36
N LEU A 115 -14.54 1.22 -6.39
CA LEU A 115 -14.54 0.42 -5.18
C LEU A 115 -15.84 0.61 -4.39
N PRO A 116 -16.32 -0.42 -3.68
CA PRO A 116 -17.55 -0.34 -2.92
C PRO A 116 -17.41 0.66 -1.75
N LYS A 117 -18.48 1.43 -1.50
CA LYS A 117 -18.64 2.11 -0.21
C LYS A 117 -18.58 1.08 0.90
N ARG A 118 -17.93 1.42 1.97
CA ARG A 118 -17.84 0.53 3.11
C ARG A 118 -17.91 1.27 4.42
N TYR A 119 -18.24 0.55 5.47
CA TYR A 119 -18.30 1.12 6.81
C TYR A 119 -16.89 1.18 7.40
N ARG A 120 -16.54 2.35 7.91
CA ARG A 120 -15.29 2.54 8.64
C ARG A 120 -15.25 1.66 9.89
N THR A 121 -16.40 1.55 10.56
CA THR A 121 -16.61 0.73 11.73
C THR A 121 -17.88 -0.09 11.52
N PRO A 122 -17.81 -1.42 11.62
CA PRO A 122 -18.99 -2.25 11.56
C PRO A 122 -20.03 -1.82 12.59
N PRO A 123 -21.32 -2.11 12.37
CA PRO A 123 -22.34 -1.91 13.37
C PRO A 123 -21.95 -2.53 14.71
N ASN A 124 -22.00 -1.79 15.76
CA ASN A 124 -21.71 -2.23 17.13
C ASN A 124 -22.57 -1.47 18.15
N LYS A 125 -22.42 -1.78 19.45
CA LYS A 125 -23.23 -1.13 20.51
C LYS A 125 -23.10 0.39 20.56
N ARG A 126 -21.97 0.98 20.12
CA ARG A 126 -21.72 2.43 20.12
C ARG A 126 -22.13 3.09 18.80
N ALA A 127 -22.11 2.34 17.71
CA ALA A 127 -22.52 2.76 16.38
C ALA A 127 -23.42 1.68 15.77
N PRO A 128 -24.73 1.63 16.13
CA PRO A 128 -25.64 0.56 15.67
C PRO A 128 -25.76 0.47 14.15
N ASN A 129 -25.61 1.60 13.45
CA ASN A 129 -25.64 1.67 11.99
C ASN A 129 -24.25 1.62 11.35
N GLY A 130 -23.18 1.40 12.17
CA GLY A 130 -21.80 1.55 11.71
C GLY A 130 -21.45 3.01 11.40
N THR A 131 -20.18 3.23 11.04
CA THR A 131 -19.70 4.53 10.52
C THR A 131 -19.39 4.35 9.06
N GLU A 132 -20.13 4.99 8.20
CA GLU A 132 -19.91 4.94 6.76
C GLU A 132 -18.58 5.61 6.40
N LYS A 133 -17.85 4.99 5.50
CA LYS A 133 -16.65 5.53 4.90
C LYS A 133 -16.76 5.37 3.40
N ALA A 134 -16.42 6.41 2.65
CA ALA A 134 -16.23 6.23 1.22
C ALA A 134 -15.16 5.18 0.96
N GLY A 135 -15.36 4.35 -0.06
CA GLY A 135 -14.48 3.22 -0.39
C GLY A 135 -13.33 3.57 -1.33
N ARG A 136 -13.03 4.87 -1.54
CA ARG A 136 -12.02 5.31 -2.49
C ARG A 136 -10.63 4.78 -2.14
N TYR A 137 -9.87 4.42 -3.14
CA TYR A 137 -8.47 4.01 -2.99
C TYR A 137 -7.66 5.04 -2.17
N LYS A 138 -6.88 4.56 -1.22
CA LYS A 138 -6.05 5.40 -0.29
C LYS A 138 -6.79 6.48 0.51
N GLU A 139 -8.11 6.45 0.57
CA GLU A 139 -8.88 7.48 1.30
C GLU A 139 -8.54 7.56 2.79
N SER A 140 -8.19 6.41 3.40
CA SER A 140 -7.76 6.38 4.81
C SER A 140 -6.55 7.26 5.11
N ARG A 141 -5.74 7.58 4.11
CA ARG A 141 -4.56 8.45 4.24
C ARG A 141 -4.93 9.93 4.39
N GLY A 142 -6.14 10.33 3.98
CA GLY A 142 -6.64 11.71 4.10
C GLY A 142 -6.79 12.19 5.55
N ASP A 143 -7.03 11.26 6.47
CA ASP A 143 -7.24 11.56 7.90
C ASP A 143 -5.93 11.66 8.71
N SER A 144 -4.80 11.30 8.12
CA SER A 144 -3.52 11.35 8.81
C SER A 144 -2.88 12.74 8.71
N LEU A 145 -2.43 13.24 9.86
CA LEU A 145 -1.70 14.50 9.92
C LEU A 145 -0.37 14.37 9.17
N ARG A 146 -0.22 15.11 8.07
CA ARG A 146 1.00 15.09 7.27
C ARG A 146 2.08 15.95 7.91
N PRO A 147 3.38 15.58 7.80
CA PRO A 147 4.46 16.41 8.30
C PRO A 147 4.43 17.83 7.70
N VAL A 148 4.71 18.83 8.53
CA VAL A 148 4.65 20.25 8.14
C VAL A 148 5.52 20.56 6.93
N HIS A 149 6.74 20.04 6.89
CA HIS A 149 7.72 20.32 5.83
C HIS A 149 7.60 19.42 4.59
N LEU A 150 6.61 18.53 4.51
CA LEU A 150 6.52 17.52 3.43
C LEU A 150 6.50 18.15 2.02
N SER A 151 5.74 19.23 1.85
CA SER A 151 5.66 19.93 0.55
C SER A 151 6.99 20.53 0.15
N ASP A 152 7.69 21.14 1.07
CA ASP A 152 8.97 21.80 0.80
C ASP A 152 10.11 20.80 0.59
N ALA A 153 10.08 19.67 1.30
CA ALA A 153 10.98 18.54 1.06
C ALA A 153 10.82 17.98 -0.36
N LYS A 154 9.58 17.78 -0.84
CA LYS A 154 9.33 17.36 -2.23
C LYS A 154 9.82 18.39 -3.26
N LYS A 155 9.53 19.67 -3.05
CA LYS A 155 10.04 20.75 -3.91
C LYS A 155 11.59 20.78 -3.94
N TYR A 156 12.23 20.52 -2.82
CA TYR A 156 13.68 20.41 -2.75
C TYR A 156 14.20 19.24 -3.59
N LEU A 157 13.61 18.05 -3.48
CA LEU A 157 13.97 16.89 -4.30
C LEU A 157 13.85 17.22 -5.80
N ILE A 158 12.76 17.88 -6.22
CA ILE A 158 12.57 18.30 -7.61
C ILE A 158 13.65 19.31 -8.03
N LYS A 159 13.85 20.38 -7.26
CA LYS A 159 14.72 21.49 -7.66
C LYS A 159 16.21 21.18 -7.57
N LYS A 160 16.62 20.37 -6.60
CA LYS A 160 18.05 20.14 -6.30
C LYS A 160 18.56 18.77 -6.72
N HIS A 161 17.67 17.78 -6.78
CA HIS A 161 18.02 16.40 -7.13
C HIS A 161 17.39 15.95 -8.45
N GLY A 162 16.65 16.83 -9.14
CA GLY A 162 16.02 16.51 -10.43
C GLY A 162 14.96 15.42 -10.32
N ALA A 163 14.26 15.32 -9.19
CA ALA A 163 13.20 14.33 -9.02
C ALA A 163 12.12 14.50 -10.07
N LEU A 164 11.68 13.40 -10.66
CA LEU A 164 10.65 13.38 -11.69
C LEU A 164 9.28 13.13 -11.04
N THR A 165 8.30 13.94 -11.42
CA THR A 165 6.92 13.76 -11.00
C THR A 165 6.22 12.81 -11.97
N THR A 166 5.53 11.80 -11.44
CA THR A 166 4.75 10.85 -12.24
C THR A 166 3.45 11.46 -12.73
N TYR A 167 2.89 10.87 -13.78
CA TYR A 167 1.61 11.29 -14.36
C TYR A 167 0.67 10.09 -14.42
N ARG A 168 -0.56 10.24 -13.89
CA ARG A 168 -1.61 9.22 -13.83
C ARG A 168 -1.20 7.87 -13.19
N CYS A 169 -0.09 7.85 -12.45
CA CYS A 169 0.36 6.70 -11.68
C CYS A 169 1.10 7.16 -10.43
N GLU A 170 1.33 6.26 -9.51
CA GLU A 170 2.09 6.54 -8.29
C GLU A 170 3.61 6.45 -8.55
N ALA A 171 4.41 6.98 -7.64
CA ALA A 171 5.87 6.81 -7.69
C ALA A 171 6.25 5.33 -7.69
N ASP A 172 5.53 4.50 -6.93
CA ASP A 172 5.74 3.05 -6.85
C ASP A 172 5.56 2.35 -8.21
N ASP A 173 4.55 2.74 -9.01
CA ASP A 173 4.38 2.24 -10.39
C ASP A 173 5.57 2.62 -11.26
N ALA A 174 6.04 3.85 -11.14
CA ALA A 174 7.18 4.32 -11.92
C ALA A 174 8.49 3.63 -11.48
N LEU A 175 8.67 3.34 -10.17
CA LEU A 175 9.76 2.51 -9.67
C LEU A 175 9.69 1.10 -10.27
N ALA A 176 8.51 0.47 -10.23
CA ALA A 176 8.26 -0.84 -10.80
C ALA A 176 8.59 -0.88 -12.30
N THR A 177 8.11 0.12 -13.06
CA THR A 177 8.40 0.28 -14.50
C THR A 177 9.90 0.37 -14.77
N ARG A 178 10.64 1.18 -14.00
CA ARG A 178 12.09 1.32 -14.15
C ARG A 178 12.83 0.02 -13.80
N GLY A 179 12.46 -0.60 -12.69
CA GLY A 179 13.04 -1.87 -12.24
C GLY A 179 12.81 -2.99 -13.26
N TYR A 180 11.58 -3.13 -13.76
CA TYR A 180 11.24 -4.12 -14.78
C TYR A 180 11.99 -3.88 -16.09
N ALA A 181 11.99 -2.63 -16.59
CA ALA A 181 12.73 -2.28 -17.82
C ALA A 181 14.24 -2.56 -17.67
N GLY A 182 14.83 -2.22 -16.53
CA GLY A 182 16.22 -2.55 -16.21
C GLY A 182 16.47 -4.05 -16.21
N ARG A 183 15.53 -4.83 -15.65
CA ARG A 183 15.62 -6.29 -15.65
C ARG A 183 15.57 -6.90 -17.05
N ILE A 184 14.66 -6.41 -17.89
CA ILE A 184 14.57 -6.86 -19.29
C ILE A 184 15.84 -6.49 -20.08
N ALA A 185 16.39 -5.31 -19.85
CA ALA A 185 17.64 -4.88 -20.48
C ALA A 185 18.82 -5.79 -20.05
N GLU A 186 18.93 -6.09 -18.76
CA GLU A 186 19.94 -7.02 -18.21
C GLU A 186 19.82 -8.41 -18.85
N LEU A 187 18.62 -8.96 -18.99
CA LEU A 187 18.41 -10.26 -19.65
C LEU A 187 18.80 -10.24 -21.13
N LYS A 188 18.82 -9.07 -21.76
CA LYS A 188 19.31 -8.86 -23.14
C LYS A 188 20.81 -8.51 -23.21
N GLY A 189 21.54 -8.59 -22.09
CA GLY A 189 22.97 -8.39 -22.02
C GLY A 189 23.41 -6.95 -21.72
N ALA A 190 22.54 -6.06 -21.29
CA ALA A 190 22.95 -4.73 -20.84
C ALA A 190 23.84 -4.82 -19.60
N ALA A 191 24.94 -4.03 -19.60
CA ALA A 191 25.89 -3.98 -18.50
C ALA A 191 25.52 -2.91 -17.46
N GLN A 192 24.23 -2.64 -17.26
CA GLN A 192 23.74 -1.67 -16.31
C GLN A 192 22.67 -2.32 -15.43
N TRP A 193 22.75 -2.08 -14.12
CA TRP A 193 21.66 -2.43 -13.19
C TRP A 193 20.82 -1.21 -12.82
N ILE A 194 19.52 -1.41 -12.83
CA ILE A 194 18.55 -0.45 -12.30
C ILE A 194 17.93 -1.08 -11.05
N ILE A 195 18.10 -0.41 -9.91
CA ILE A 195 17.73 -0.95 -8.60
C ILE A 195 16.70 -0.02 -7.96
N PRO A 196 15.39 -0.35 -7.98
CA PRO A 196 14.42 0.27 -7.12
C PRO A 196 14.82 0.17 -5.65
N CYS A 197 14.79 1.30 -4.96
CA CYS A 197 15.16 1.44 -3.55
C CYS A 197 13.94 1.92 -2.78
N THR A 198 13.18 0.99 -2.23
CA THR A 198 11.95 1.24 -1.48
C THR A 198 11.78 0.22 -0.35
N GLN A 199 11.06 0.60 0.71
CA GLN A 199 10.63 -0.33 1.75
C GLN A 199 9.28 -0.96 1.47
N ASP A 200 8.58 -0.50 0.42
CA ASP A 200 7.25 -0.99 0.09
C ASP A 200 7.31 -2.49 -0.25
N LYS A 201 6.47 -3.26 0.46
CA LYS A 201 6.34 -4.70 0.25
C LYS A 201 5.78 -5.05 -1.14
N ASP A 202 5.04 -4.13 -1.74
CA ASP A 202 4.34 -4.36 -3.00
C ASP A 202 5.34 -4.48 -4.16
N ALA A 203 6.49 -3.80 -4.05
CA ALA A 203 7.61 -3.96 -4.97
C ALA A 203 8.15 -5.41 -5.07
N MET A 204 7.90 -6.25 -4.05
CA MET A 204 8.26 -7.68 -4.08
C MET A 204 7.46 -8.46 -5.14
N GLY A 205 6.32 -7.94 -5.60
CA GLY A 205 5.50 -8.53 -6.67
C GLY A 205 6.00 -8.27 -8.09
N VAL A 206 7.02 -7.44 -8.26
CA VAL A 206 7.54 -7.02 -9.57
C VAL A 206 8.86 -7.73 -9.87
N GLU A 207 9.01 -8.22 -11.11
CA GLU A 207 10.30 -8.79 -11.57
C GLU A 207 11.33 -7.67 -11.75
N SER A 208 12.18 -7.50 -10.74
CA SER A 208 13.23 -6.49 -10.73
C SER A 208 14.34 -6.87 -9.75
N ARG A 209 15.47 -6.17 -9.81
CA ARG A 209 16.34 -6.07 -8.66
C ARG A 209 15.70 -5.08 -7.68
N LEU A 210 15.85 -5.30 -6.39
CA LEU A 210 15.22 -4.47 -5.36
C LEU A 210 16.16 -4.33 -4.17
N TYR A 211 16.25 -3.14 -3.62
CA TYR A 211 16.93 -2.88 -2.35
C TYR A 211 15.97 -2.25 -1.34
N ASN A 212 15.93 -2.84 -0.15
CA ASN A 212 15.12 -2.29 0.95
C ASN A 212 16.01 -1.58 1.97
N PRO A 213 15.97 -0.23 2.05
CA PRO A 213 16.82 0.56 2.96
C PRO A 213 16.58 0.25 4.45
N ASN A 214 15.43 -0.29 4.82
CA ASN A 214 15.13 -0.69 6.20
C ASN A 214 15.68 -2.07 6.55
N LYS A 215 16.18 -2.81 5.56
CA LYS A 215 16.69 -4.18 5.73
C LYS A 215 18.01 -4.35 4.97
N PRO A 216 19.05 -3.52 5.27
CA PRO A 216 20.29 -3.52 4.51
C PRO A 216 20.99 -4.88 4.52
N GLY A 217 20.81 -5.67 5.58
CA GLY A 217 21.38 -7.03 5.68
C GLY A 217 20.86 -8.03 4.64
N LEU A 218 19.76 -7.73 3.92
CA LEU A 218 19.29 -8.57 2.80
C LEU A 218 20.07 -8.29 1.51
N GLY A 219 20.80 -7.16 1.42
CA GLY A 219 21.48 -6.74 0.19
C GLY A 219 20.50 -6.48 -0.95
N ILE A 220 21.03 -6.55 -2.19
CA ILE A 220 20.21 -6.39 -3.39
C ILE A 220 19.51 -7.73 -3.68
N MET A 221 18.19 -7.73 -3.54
CA MET A 221 17.33 -8.87 -3.83
C MET A 221 17.10 -8.97 -5.35
N ASP A 222 16.98 -10.19 -5.85
CA ASP A 222 16.68 -10.48 -7.25
C ASP A 222 15.33 -11.17 -7.36
N ASN A 223 14.27 -10.37 -7.55
CA ASN A 223 12.93 -10.89 -7.72
C ASN A 223 12.74 -11.39 -9.15
N ARG A 224 12.46 -12.68 -9.31
CA ARG A 224 12.28 -13.30 -10.63
C ARG A 224 11.09 -14.23 -10.66
N GLY A 225 10.48 -14.25 -11.84
CA GLY A 225 9.56 -15.28 -12.26
C GLY A 225 8.34 -15.43 -11.35
N PHE A 226 7.89 -16.65 -11.24
CA PHE A 226 6.72 -16.99 -10.46
C PHE A 226 6.90 -16.69 -8.96
N GLY A 227 8.09 -16.94 -8.42
CA GLY A 227 8.39 -16.70 -7.01
C GLY A 227 7.76 -17.72 -6.07
N GLN A 228 7.64 -17.36 -4.80
CA GLN A 228 7.09 -18.23 -3.76
C GLN A 228 6.50 -17.45 -2.57
N LEU A 229 5.67 -18.13 -1.79
CA LEU A 229 5.21 -17.69 -0.47
C LEU A 229 5.82 -18.59 0.60
N VAL A 230 6.21 -18.00 1.74
CA VAL A 230 6.79 -18.70 2.88
C VAL A 230 6.09 -18.28 4.16
N GLU A 231 5.65 -19.25 4.95
CA GLU A 231 5.10 -19.02 6.28
C GLU A 231 6.22 -18.78 7.29
N MET A 232 6.23 -17.63 7.94
CA MET A 232 7.20 -17.23 8.96
C MET A 232 6.49 -16.90 10.28
N GLY A 233 6.17 -17.92 11.04
CA GLY A 233 5.43 -17.77 12.29
C GLY A 233 3.98 -17.34 12.06
N LYS A 234 3.66 -16.08 12.36
CA LYS A 234 2.32 -15.52 12.15
C LYS A 234 2.16 -14.86 10.77
N ASP A 235 3.27 -14.44 10.19
CA ASP A 235 3.32 -13.67 8.96
C ASP A 235 3.58 -14.56 7.75
N ILE A 236 3.07 -14.15 6.60
CA ILE A 236 3.42 -14.72 5.30
C ILE A 236 4.36 -13.75 4.61
N LYS A 237 5.46 -14.25 4.05
CA LYS A 237 6.41 -13.52 3.23
C LYS A 237 6.45 -14.12 1.85
N GLY A 238 6.77 -13.32 0.85
CA GLY A 238 6.83 -13.80 -0.52
C GLY A 238 7.56 -12.85 -1.45
N HIS A 239 7.77 -13.32 -2.66
CA HIS A 239 8.34 -12.55 -3.76
C HIS A 239 7.88 -13.10 -5.12
N GLY A 240 8.14 -12.33 -6.18
CA GLY A 240 7.71 -12.67 -7.54
C GLY A 240 6.20 -12.55 -7.72
N ARG A 241 5.67 -13.08 -8.83
CA ARG A 241 4.23 -12.98 -9.13
C ARG A 241 3.33 -13.60 -8.07
N MET A 242 3.81 -14.60 -7.33
CA MET A 242 3.08 -15.18 -6.19
C MET A 242 2.76 -14.14 -5.11
N TRP A 243 3.64 -13.15 -4.90
CA TRP A 243 3.36 -12.08 -3.96
C TRP A 243 2.24 -11.16 -4.46
N LEU A 244 2.20 -10.82 -5.75
CA LEU A 244 1.08 -10.10 -6.35
C LEU A 244 -0.24 -10.87 -6.19
N TYR A 245 -0.26 -12.18 -6.47
CA TYR A 245 -1.45 -13.02 -6.34
C TYR A 245 -1.95 -13.09 -4.89
N PHE A 246 -1.01 -13.12 -3.95
CA PHE A 246 -1.31 -13.06 -2.53
C PHE A 246 -2.00 -11.74 -2.16
N GLN A 247 -1.54 -10.61 -2.67
CA GLN A 247 -2.12 -9.29 -2.42
C GLN A 247 -3.51 -9.14 -3.05
N ILE A 248 -3.73 -9.67 -4.24
CA ILE A 248 -5.05 -9.67 -4.93
C ILE A 248 -6.11 -10.37 -4.08
N LEU A 249 -5.74 -11.43 -3.37
CA LEU A 249 -6.67 -12.16 -2.48
C LEU A 249 -6.76 -11.56 -1.07
N LEU A 250 -5.70 -10.95 -0.57
CA LEU A 250 -5.65 -10.41 0.79
C LEU A 250 -6.27 -9.01 0.88
N GLY A 251 -6.02 -8.17 -0.13
CA GLY A 251 -6.26 -6.73 -0.08
C GLY A 251 -5.19 -5.97 0.71
N ASP A 252 -5.36 -4.66 0.81
CA ASP A 252 -4.51 -3.78 1.61
C ASP A 252 -5.32 -2.71 2.35
N SER A 253 -5.32 -2.79 3.67
CA SER A 253 -6.03 -1.83 4.52
C SER A 253 -5.38 -0.43 4.50
N THR A 254 -4.08 -0.34 4.20
CA THR A 254 -3.36 0.94 4.08
C THR A 254 -3.80 1.67 2.81
N ASP A 255 -4.05 0.93 1.75
CA ASP A 255 -4.53 1.44 0.47
C ASP A 255 -6.05 1.43 0.34
N ASN A 256 -6.72 1.05 1.43
CA ASN A 256 -8.16 1.12 1.57
C ASN A 256 -8.94 0.22 0.58
N TYR A 257 -8.45 -0.99 0.29
CA TYR A 257 -9.21 -1.97 -0.47
C TYR A 257 -9.19 -3.36 0.20
N ASN A 258 -10.31 -4.09 0.06
CA ASN A 258 -10.47 -5.45 0.56
C ASN A 258 -11.34 -6.23 -0.42
N PRO A 259 -10.87 -7.33 -1.03
CA PRO A 259 -11.59 -8.07 -2.06
C PRO A 259 -12.92 -8.67 -1.56
N ARG A 260 -13.21 -8.59 -0.27
CA ARG A 260 -14.42 -9.09 0.35
C ARG A 260 -15.35 -7.99 0.88
N ASP A 261 -15.08 -6.72 0.60
CA ASP A 261 -15.87 -5.58 1.13
C ASP A 261 -17.38 -5.75 0.85
N ILE A 262 -17.75 -6.13 -0.37
CA ILE A 262 -19.17 -6.33 -0.75
C ILE A 262 -19.79 -7.47 0.07
N LEU A 263 -19.12 -8.61 0.16
CA LEU A 263 -19.58 -9.78 0.92
C LEU A 263 -19.65 -9.49 2.42
N GLU A 264 -18.65 -8.84 2.97
CA GLU A 264 -18.60 -8.47 4.39
C GLU A 264 -19.73 -7.50 4.73
N TRP A 265 -19.96 -6.52 3.86
CA TRP A 265 -21.04 -5.58 4.01
C TRP A 265 -22.42 -6.26 3.97
N ALA A 266 -22.68 -7.10 2.98
CA ALA A 266 -23.91 -7.87 2.90
C ALA A 266 -24.15 -8.74 4.15
N THR A 267 -23.08 -9.33 4.69
CA THR A 267 -23.13 -10.12 5.93
C THR A 267 -23.54 -9.25 7.13
N TYR A 268 -22.98 -8.02 7.26
CA TYR A 268 -23.38 -7.09 8.34
C TYR A 268 -24.83 -6.62 8.19
N GLN A 269 -25.27 -6.30 6.98
CA GLN A 269 -26.67 -5.91 6.73
C GLN A 269 -27.66 -7.02 7.10
N ALA A 270 -27.28 -8.28 6.91
CA ALA A 270 -28.07 -9.44 7.32
C ALA A 270 -27.98 -9.75 8.84
N GLY A 271 -27.31 -8.89 9.63
CA GLY A 271 -27.15 -9.08 11.08
C GLY A 271 -26.08 -10.10 11.48
N GLY A 272 -25.27 -10.57 10.53
CA GLY A 272 -24.18 -11.52 10.75
C GLY A 272 -22.84 -10.86 11.10
N THR A 273 -21.84 -11.70 11.34
CA THR A 273 -20.44 -11.28 11.51
C THR A 273 -19.59 -11.95 10.44
N PRO A 274 -18.88 -11.18 9.59
CA PRO A 274 -18.02 -11.76 8.58
C PRO A 274 -16.92 -12.61 9.19
N LYS A 275 -16.68 -13.78 8.59
CA LYS A 275 -15.55 -14.63 9.00
C LYS A 275 -14.25 -14.04 8.44
N PRO A 276 -13.19 -13.86 9.25
CA PRO A 276 -11.94 -13.32 8.76
C PRO A 276 -11.30 -14.22 7.70
N PHE A 277 -10.72 -13.57 6.67
CA PHE A 277 -9.96 -14.22 5.61
C PHE A 277 -8.59 -13.54 5.51
N GLY A 278 -7.72 -13.84 6.47
CA GLY A 278 -6.41 -13.24 6.58
C GLY A 278 -5.31 -14.05 5.91
N GLU A 279 -4.07 -13.61 6.08
CA GLU A 279 -2.86 -14.12 5.42
C GLU A 279 -2.77 -15.64 5.34
N LYS A 280 -3.03 -16.35 6.45
CA LYS A 280 -2.93 -17.83 6.48
C LYS A 280 -3.96 -18.52 5.58
N LYS A 281 -5.15 -17.95 5.42
CA LYS A 281 -6.15 -18.48 4.51
C LYS A 281 -5.79 -18.21 3.06
N VAL A 282 -5.31 -17.00 2.75
CA VAL A 282 -4.78 -16.67 1.41
C VAL A 282 -3.61 -17.59 1.07
N TYR A 283 -2.67 -17.78 2.01
CA TYR A 283 -1.57 -18.72 1.84
C TYR A 283 -2.06 -20.14 1.53
N SER A 284 -3.08 -20.62 2.25
CA SER A 284 -3.63 -21.96 2.01
C SER A 284 -4.25 -22.13 0.62
N VAL A 285 -4.73 -21.06 -0.01
CA VAL A 285 -5.24 -21.06 -1.39
C VAL A 285 -4.12 -21.18 -2.41
N LEU A 286 -2.98 -20.52 -2.15
CA LEU A 286 -1.92 -20.34 -3.16
C LEU A 286 -0.70 -21.26 -2.97
N LYS A 287 -0.47 -21.80 -1.78
CA LYS A 287 0.77 -22.51 -1.41
C LYS A 287 1.14 -23.69 -2.29
N ASP A 288 0.16 -24.34 -2.90
CA ASP A 288 0.35 -25.55 -3.71
C ASP A 288 0.39 -25.25 -5.23
N CYS A 289 0.22 -23.97 -5.64
CA CYS A 289 0.31 -23.55 -7.02
C CYS A 289 1.75 -23.65 -7.53
N GLN A 290 1.92 -24.26 -8.70
CA GLN A 290 3.24 -24.52 -9.30
C GLN A 290 3.59 -23.48 -10.38
N ASP A 291 2.61 -22.86 -10.98
CA ASP A 291 2.77 -21.88 -12.05
C ASP A 291 1.65 -20.81 -12.03
N ASP A 292 1.73 -19.89 -12.98
CA ASP A 292 0.75 -18.80 -13.10
C ASP A 292 -0.66 -19.32 -13.38
N ARG A 293 -0.81 -20.39 -14.16
CA ARG A 293 -2.12 -20.96 -14.47
C ARG A 293 -2.82 -21.49 -13.23
N ASP A 294 -2.08 -22.24 -12.40
CA ASP A 294 -2.60 -22.73 -11.12
C ASP A 294 -3.04 -21.60 -10.21
N ALA A 295 -2.20 -20.56 -10.09
CA ALA A 295 -2.49 -19.41 -9.24
C ALA A 295 -3.69 -18.60 -9.75
N TRP A 296 -3.79 -18.33 -11.06
CA TRP A 296 -4.94 -17.64 -11.64
C TRP A 296 -6.24 -18.44 -11.47
N LYS A 297 -6.16 -19.77 -11.64
CA LYS A 297 -7.30 -20.65 -11.38
C LYS A 297 -7.70 -20.61 -9.91
N ALA A 298 -6.76 -20.72 -8.98
CA ALA A 298 -7.05 -20.70 -7.54
C ALA A 298 -7.67 -19.36 -7.09
N MET A 299 -7.16 -18.25 -7.62
CA MET A 299 -7.74 -16.92 -7.37
C MET A 299 -9.17 -16.83 -7.91
N TYR A 300 -9.38 -17.21 -9.17
CA TYR A 300 -10.71 -17.17 -9.78
C TYR A 300 -11.71 -18.05 -9.04
N ASP A 301 -11.33 -19.29 -8.70
CA ASP A 301 -12.18 -20.19 -7.91
C ASP A 301 -12.56 -19.57 -6.56
N GLN A 302 -11.60 -18.85 -5.92
CA GLN A 302 -11.86 -18.16 -4.66
C GLN A 302 -12.82 -16.97 -4.84
N TYR A 303 -12.69 -16.19 -5.91
CA TYR A 303 -13.64 -15.11 -6.23
C TYR A 303 -15.01 -15.65 -6.56
N LYS A 304 -15.11 -16.76 -7.32
CA LYS A 304 -16.38 -17.46 -7.58
C LYS A 304 -17.04 -17.99 -6.30
N LEU A 305 -16.26 -18.44 -5.33
CA LEU A 305 -16.77 -18.87 -4.03
C LEU A 305 -17.33 -17.68 -3.22
N TRP A 306 -16.71 -16.49 -3.30
CA TRP A 306 -17.21 -15.29 -2.64
C TRP A 306 -18.40 -14.67 -3.35
N TYR A 307 -18.40 -14.73 -4.68
CA TYR A 307 -19.36 -14.10 -5.57
C TYR A 307 -19.86 -15.12 -6.61
N PRO A 308 -20.70 -16.10 -6.20
CA PRO A 308 -21.17 -17.16 -7.10
C PRO A 308 -22.09 -16.63 -8.20
N GLU A 309 -22.75 -15.51 -7.94
CA GLU A 309 -23.66 -14.81 -8.86
C GLU A 309 -23.23 -13.35 -8.98
N GLU A 310 -23.80 -12.63 -9.96
CA GLU A 310 -23.66 -11.19 -10.06
C GLU A 310 -24.16 -10.52 -8.78
N VAL A 311 -23.41 -9.54 -8.28
CA VAL A 311 -23.76 -8.77 -7.09
C VAL A 311 -23.94 -7.30 -7.42
N GLU A 312 -24.87 -6.68 -6.69
CA GLU A 312 -25.11 -5.25 -6.73
C GLU A 312 -24.50 -4.58 -5.49
N TYR A 313 -23.83 -3.45 -5.68
CA TYR A 313 -23.29 -2.64 -4.59
C TYR A 313 -23.27 -1.16 -4.97
N VAL A 314 -23.18 -0.29 -3.98
CA VAL A 314 -22.99 1.16 -4.17
C VAL A 314 -21.51 1.48 -4.14
N SER A 315 -20.99 2.10 -5.20
CA SER A 315 -19.60 2.55 -5.28
C SER A 315 -19.33 3.79 -4.41
N TRP A 316 -18.06 4.13 -4.23
CA TRP A 316 -17.66 5.35 -3.53
C TRP A 316 -18.17 6.65 -4.21
N THR A 317 -18.54 6.58 -5.51
CA THR A 317 -19.14 7.68 -6.27
C THR A 317 -20.66 7.78 -6.11
N ASP A 318 -21.26 6.97 -5.26
CA ASP A 318 -22.72 6.83 -5.08
C ASP A 318 -23.45 6.15 -6.27
N GLU A 319 -22.73 5.55 -7.19
CA GLU A 319 -23.31 4.82 -8.30
C GLU A 319 -23.63 3.36 -7.92
N VAL A 320 -24.76 2.85 -8.43
CA VAL A 320 -25.13 1.44 -8.27
C VAL A 320 -24.43 0.62 -9.34
N MET A 321 -23.56 -0.27 -8.91
CA MET A 321 -22.76 -1.14 -9.76
C MET A 321 -23.28 -2.57 -9.71
N ARG A 322 -23.21 -3.27 -10.85
CA ARG A 322 -23.48 -4.71 -10.96
C ARG A 322 -22.25 -5.38 -11.56
N LYS A 323 -21.72 -6.37 -10.87
CA LYS A 323 -20.48 -7.04 -11.28
C LYS A 323 -20.51 -8.52 -10.96
N ASP A 324 -19.96 -9.31 -11.88
CA ASP A 324 -19.69 -10.74 -11.65
C ASP A 324 -18.32 -10.92 -10.94
N ALA A 325 -17.98 -12.18 -10.63
CA ALA A 325 -16.72 -12.51 -9.94
C ALA A 325 -15.48 -12.04 -10.71
N ILE A 326 -15.50 -12.05 -12.05
CA ILE A 326 -14.37 -11.62 -12.89
C ILE A 326 -14.22 -10.10 -12.81
N ASP A 327 -15.31 -9.36 -12.91
CA ASP A 327 -15.31 -7.90 -12.85
C ASP A 327 -14.87 -7.42 -11.45
N ILE A 328 -15.29 -8.12 -10.39
CA ILE A 328 -14.84 -7.83 -9.03
C ILE A 328 -13.33 -8.14 -8.91
N MET A 329 -12.89 -9.29 -9.41
CA MET A 329 -11.46 -9.63 -9.41
C MET A 329 -10.64 -8.59 -10.18
N GLN A 330 -11.14 -8.06 -11.31
CA GLN A 330 -10.49 -7.01 -12.09
C GLN A 330 -10.22 -5.76 -11.24
N MET A 331 -11.20 -5.29 -10.45
CA MET A 331 -11.00 -4.13 -9.58
C MET A 331 -9.82 -4.30 -8.62
N TYR A 332 -9.70 -5.47 -8.02
CA TYR A 332 -8.64 -5.74 -7.04
C TYR A 332 -7.29 -6.08 -7.67
N VAL A 333 -7.29 -6.63 -8.89
CA VAL A 333 -6.08 -6.71 -9.72
C VAL A 333 -5.57 -5.32 -10.05
N ASP A 334 -6.46 -4.40 -10.45
CA ASP A 334 -6.10 -3.00 -10.75
C ASP A 334 -5.58 -2.23 -9.52
N CYS A 335 -6.07 -2.55 -8.32
CA CYS A 335 -5.54 -1.99 -7.08
C CYS A 335 -4.14 -2.49 -6.75
N ALA A 336 -3.89 -3.80 -6.88
CA ALA A 336 -2.68 -4.46 -6.41
C ALA A 336 -1.54 -4.45 -7.45
N HIS A 337 -1.88 -4.41 -8.74
CA HIS A 337 -0.90 -4.50 -9.81
C HIS A 337 -0.06 -3.24 -9.94
N MET A 338 1.25 -3.36 -9.78
CA MET A 338 2.22 -2.33 -10.14
C MET A 338 2.56 -2.40 -11.62
N GLN A 339 2.54 -1.26 -12.30
CA GLN A 339 2.81 -1.18 -13.73
C GLN A 339 4.24 -1.59 -14.08
N ARG A 340 4.41 -2.48 -15.04
CA ARG A 340 5.73 -2.92 -15.57
C ARG A 340 6.20 -2.04 -16.74
N TRP A 341 5.25 -1.39 -17.42
CA TRP A 341 5.45 -0.36 -18.45
C TRP A 341 4.30 0.64 -18.40
N GLU A 342 4.43 1.73 -19.11
CA GLU A 342 3.41 2.79 -19.16
C GLU A 342 2.06 2.23 -19.60
N ASN A 343 1.01 2.52 -18.81
CA ASN A 343 -0.36 2.02 -19.00
C ASN A 343 -0.51 0.48 -18.98
N ASP A 344 0.40 -0.21 -18.33
CA ASP A 344 0.27 -1.66 -18.13
C ASP A 344 -0.98 -1.99 -17.29
N ARG A 345 -1.88 -2.75 -17.89
CA ARG A 345 -3.11 -3.25 -17.27
C ARG A 345 -3.22 -4.74 -17.53
N ILE A 346 -3.51 -5.49 -16.49
CA ILE A 346 -3.85 -6.91 -16.60
C ILE A 346 -5.34 -7.01 -16.87
N ASN A 347 -5.75 -7.49 -18.03
CA ASN A 347 -7.14 -7.86 -18.30
C ASN A 347 -7.40 -9.26 -17.74
N VAL A 348 -8.18 -9.33 -16.66
CA VAL A 348 -8.44 -10.59 -15.96
C VAL A 348 -9.13 -11.62 -16.86
N ARG A 349 -10.19 -11.23 -17.57
CA ARG A 349 -10.95 -12.14 -18.45
C ARG A 349 -10.05 -12.72 -19.53
N GLN A 350 -9.32 -11.88 -20.25
CA GLN A 350 -8.39 -12.34 -21.29
C GLN A 350 -7.26 -13.22 -20.72
N THR A 351 -6.81 -12.93 -19.51
CA THR A 351 -5.78 -13.72 -18.85
C THR A 351 -6.30 -15.12 -18.50
N LEU A 352 -7.50 -15.21 -17.95
CA LEU A 352 -8.14 -16.49 -17.61
C LEU A 352 -8.44 -17.33 -18.88
N GLU A 353 -8.91 -16.68 -19.95
CA GLU A 353 -9.13 -17.33 -21.26
C GLU A 353 -7.81 -17.86 -21.85
N LYS A 354 -6.78 -17.03 -21.90
CA LYS A 354 -5.43 -17.39 -22.41
C LYS A 354 -4.81 -18.55 -21.65
N MET A 355 -5.05 -18.64 -20.34
CA MET A 355 -4.56 -19.72 -19.49
C MET A 355 -5.48 -20.94 -19.52
N GLY A 356 -6.61 -20.92 -20.26
CA GLY A 356 -7.56 -22.02 -20.32
C GLY A 356 -8.24 -22.30 -18.98
N VAL A 357 -8.44 -21.29 -18.16
CA VAL A 357 -9.19 -21.37 -16.89
C VAL A 357 -10.68 -21.22 -17.14
N ILE A 358 -11.05 -20.35 -18.08
CA ILE A 358 -12.41 -20.17 -18.58
C ILE A 358 -12.44 -20.36 -20.10
N GLU A 359 -13.63 -20.63 -20.64
CA GLU A 359 -13.83 -20.70 -22.09
C GLU A 359 -13.71 -19.32 -22.73
N CYS A 360 -13.15 -19.26 -23.96
CA CYS A 360 -13.07 -18.03 -24.73
C CYS A 360 -14.49 -17.53 -25.05
N SER A 361 -14.76 -16.28 -24.73
CA SER A 361 -15.98 -15.59 -25.17
C SER A 361 -15.99 -15.53 -26.70
N LYS A 362 -17.00 -16.11 -27.35
CA LYS A 362 -17.17 -16.09 -28.81
C LYS A 362 -17.53 -14.70 -29.32
#